data_3fd5ff3f9b0471f6f49c80251c9fdd03
#
_entry.id   3fd5ff3f9b0471f6f49c80251c9fdd03
#
_cell.length_a   1.000
_cell.length_b   1.000
_cell.length_c   1.000
_cell.angle_alpha   90.00
_cell.angle_beta   90.00
_cell.angle_gamma   90.00
#
_symmetry.space_group_name_H-M   'P 1'
#
loop_
_entity.id
_entity.type
_entity.pdbx_description
1 polymer ?
#
loop_
_entity_poly.entity_id
_entity_poly.type
_entity_poly.pdbx_seq_one_letter_code
_entity_poly.pdbx_strand_id
1 'polypeptide(L)'
;MRIFWLLLILALSATAGAQEQPASLPEDGVERLSLAALLIGDGNYERARAVLAAIDLDDPDLDRVRYHSLDGLVALNLDELARAEAAFVRALEAGREQAEPPADVIWLYLAQARFGQEDYAGTLAALDGADPETTDLPSVHLMRAQSHWQMGELESAWRVLSNAAGRFPDRAGDFTRQQVYLLVEQGLYQEAAALGQAFMLRGKATANDALAIGNALREAGEYDQALRILEAARLEDSDNIRLARVLAQTWLDLDKILPAADILHDAARLDPSLMAEAAELYRRAGWLMQALTLNARVIDQPKKLKQRLAVFIELGRFDQAAGMESDLVRTGLLNEEDIRYALAYALFKTGRYEQAESHLTRLTRDDLFRKANELRRAMEQCRDEPWFCT
;
A
#
# COMPACT_ATOMS: atom_id res chain seq x y z
N MET A 1 0.13 -13.32 -5.56
CA MET A 1 0.24 -11.88 -5.28
C MET A 1 -0.87 -11.52 -4.31
N ARG A 2 -0.56 -11.23 -3.04
CA ARG A 2 -1.59 -10.98 -1.99
C ARG A 2 -2.10 -9.55 -2.16
N ILE A 3 -3.31 -9.41 -2.68
CA ILE A 3 -4.01 -8.14 -2.82
C ILE A 3 -4.48 -7.71 -1.42
N PHE A 4 -4.03 -6.55 -0.98
CA PHE A 4 -4.42 -5.91 0.26
C PHE A 4 -5.92 -5.54 0.24
N TRP A 5 -6.68 -6.13 1.15
CA TRP A 5 -8.05 -5.78 1.44
C TRP A 5 -8.11 -4.47 2.21
N LEU A 6 -8.68 -3.44 1.62
CA LEU A 6 -9.15 -2.25 2.33
C LEU A 6 -10.56 -2.54 2.87
N LEU A 7 -10.60 -3.02 4.13
CA LEU A 7 -11.80 -3.00 4.95
C LEU A 7 -12.19 -1.54 5.22
N LEU A 8 -13.35 -1.13 4.73
CA LEU A 8 -13.97 0.13 5.10
C LEU A 8 -14.58 -0.04 6.50
N ILE A 9 -13.74 0.13 7.54
CA ILE A 9 -14.22 0.27 8.93
C ILE A 9 -14.63 1.74 9.09
N LEU A 10 -15.92 1.97 9.28
CA LEU A 10 -16.42 3.21 9.84
C LEU A 10 -15.94 3.30 11.30
N ALA A 11 -14.83 4.00 11.52
CA ALA A 11 -14.36 4.33 12.85
C ALA A 11 -15.19 5.50 13.39
N LEU A 12 -16.15 5.18 14.26
CA LEU A 12 -16.62 6.14 15.26
C LEU A 12 -15.65 6.11 16.44
N SER A 13 -14.90 7.19 16.61
CA SER A 13 -14.06 7.44 17.77
C SER A 13 -14.93 7.69 19.00
N ALA A 14 -14.89 6.80 19.98
CA ALA A 14 -15.38 7.01 21.33
C ALA A 14 -14.19 7.00 22.31
N THR A 15 -14.15 8.03 23.11
CA THR A 15 -13.18 8.39 24.14
C THR A 15 -13.14 7.39 25.29
N ALA A 16 -11.93 7.21 25.85
CA ALA A 16 -11.57 6.36 26.96
C ALA A 16 -12.28 6.72 28.28
N GLY A 17 -12.54 5.68 29.08
CA GLY A 17 -12.43 5.74 30.53
C GLY A 17 -13.70 5.45 31.32
N ALA A 18 -13.87 4.18 31.70
CA ALA A 18 -14.37 3.77 33.02
C ALA A 18 -14.08 2.27 33.19
N GLN A 19 -13.29 1.91 34.20
CA GLN A 19 -13.24 0.53 34.70
C GLN A 19 -14.56 0.26 35.40
N GLU A 20 -15.51 -0.38 34.70
CA GLU A 20 -16.68 -0.96 35.34
C GLU A 20 -16.35 -2.37 35.82
N GLN A 21 -16.68 -2.62 37.11
CA GLN A 21 -16.72 -3.93 37.71
C GLN A 21 -17.53 -4.89 36.83
N PRO A 22 -17.23 -6.19 36.78
CA PRO A 22 -18.00 -7.13 36.01
C PRO A 22 -19.44 -7.20 36.57
N ALA A 23 -20.35 -6.57 35.85
CA ALA A 23 -21.79 -6.75 36.13
C ALA A 23 -22.08 -8.25 35.94
N SER A 24 -22.83 -8.84 36.89
CA SER A 24 -23.31 -10.20 36.75
C SER A 24 -24.06 -10.33 35.42
N LEU A 25 -23.78 -11.42 34.69
CA LEU A 25 -24.51 -11.70 33.45
C LEU A 25 -26.01 -11.79 33.74
N PRO A 26 -26.84 -11.25 32.86
CA PRO A 26 -28.32 -11.43 32.97
C PRO A 26 -28.67 -12.90 33.11
N GLU A 27 -29.74 -13.21 33.85
CA GLU A 27 -30.17 -14.60 34.07
C GLU A 27 -31.02 -15.13 32.91
N ASP A 28 -31.71 -14.26 32.18
CA ASP A 28 -32.63 -14.61 31.07
C ASP A 28 -31.86 -14.65 29.70
N GLY A 29 -32.21 -15.66 28.88
CA GLY A 29 -31.67 -15.83 27.53
C GLY A 29 -31.92 -14.64 26.61
N VAL A 30 -33.08 -14.02 26.69
CA VAL A 30 -33.48 -12.84 25.91
C VAL A 30 -32.63 -11.62 26.27
N GLU A 31 -32.35 -11.40 27.55
CA GLU A 31 -31.51 -10.31 28.02
C GLU A 31 -30.04 -10.54 27.60
N ARG A 32 -29.55 -11.81 27.62
CA ARG A 32 -28.20 -12.18 27.14
C ARG A 32 -28.05 -11.95 25.65
N LEU A 33 -29.05 -12.30 24.83
CA LEU A 33 -29.01 -11.99 23.38
C LEU A 33 -28.95 -10.48 23.12
N SER A 34 -29.69 -9.70 23.91
CA SER A 34 -29.68 -8.24 23.81
C SER A 34 -28.36 -7.63 24.24
N LEU A 35 -27.74 -8.15 25.32
CA LEU A 35 -26.38 -7.75 25.74
C LEU A 35 -25.33 -8.13 24.70
N ALA A 36 -25.42 -9.34 24.12
CA ALA A 36 -24.52 -9.75 23.07
C ALA A 36 -24.61 -8.84 21.84
N ALA A 37 -25.82 -8.47 21.41
CA ALA A 37 -26.03 -7.55 20.29
C ALA A 37 -25.42 -6.16 20.58
N LEU A 38 -25.56 -5.63 21.79
CA LEU A 38 -24.97 -4.37 22.22
C LEU A 38 -23.43 -4.44 22.15
N LEU A 39 -22.84 -5.52 22.71
CA LEU A 39 -21.39 -5.72 22.69
C LEU A 39 -20.82 -5.85 21.27
N ILE A 40 -21.57 -6.47 20.36
CA ILE A 40 -21.20 -6.52 18.93
C ILE A 40 -21.23 -5.11 18.33
N GLY A 41 -22.27 -4.32 18.62
CA GLY A 41 -22.35 -2.93 18.17
C GLY A 41 -21.20 -2.06 18.68
N ASP A 42 -20.71 -2.33 19.88
CA ASP A 42 -19.55 -1.66 20.48
C ASP A 42 -18.18 -2.23 20.03
N GLY A 43 -18.15 -3.25 19.16
CA GLY A 43 -16.93 -3.92 18.70
C GLY A 43 -16.29 -4.85 19.73
N ASN A 44 -16.98 -5.18 20.83
CA ASN A 44 -16.48 -6.04 21.92
C ASN A 44 -16.77 -7.53 21.66
N TYR A 45 -16.26 -8.05 20.54
CA TYR A 45 -16.61 -9.40 20.03
C TYR A 45 -16.25 -10.54 20.97
N GLU A 46 -15.10 -10.48 21.67
CA GLU A 46 -14.72 -11.52 22.64
C GLU A 46 -15.66 -11.56 23.85
N ARG A 47 -16.11 -10.41 24.32
CA ARG A 47 -17.11 -10.35 25.42
C ARG A 47 -18.47 -10.83 24.94
N ALA A 48 -18.88 -10.47 23.72
CA ALA A 48 -20.10 -10.97 23.11
C ALA A 48 -20.08 -12.50 23.01
N ARG A 49 -18.94 -13.08 22.60
CA ARG A 49 -18.73 -14.53 22.56
C ARG A 49 -18.95 -15.17 23.94
N ALA A 50 -18.37 -14.60 24.99
CA ALA A 50 -18.53 -15.14 26.34
C ALA A 50 -19.99 -15.09 26.83
N VAL A 51 -20.72 -14.03 26.47
CA VAL A 51 -22.14 -13.90 26.78
C VAL A 51 -22.97 -14.94 26.03
N LEU A 52 -22.73 -15.13 24.73
CA LEU A 52 -23.42 -16.14 23.91
C LEU A 52 -23.13 -17.57 24.39
N ALA A 53 -21.90 -17.86 24.80
CA ALA A 53 -21.53 -19.18 25.32
C ALA A 53 -22.22 -19.54 26.66
N ALA A 54 -22.76 -18.56 27.38
CA ALA A 54 -23.48 -18.78 28.61
C ALA A 54 -25.02 -19.02 28.41
N ILE A 55 -25.50 -18.98 27.16
CA ILE A 55 -26.91 -19.21 26.81
C ILE A 55 -27.18 -20.73 26.75
N ASP A 56 -28.29 -21.17 27.38
CA ASP A 56 -28.75 -22.55 27.25
C ASP A 56 -29.44 -22.73 25.90
N LEU A 57 -28.88 -23.62 25.07
CA LEU A 57 -29.41 -23.91 23.73
C LEU A 57 -30.63 -24.87 23.76
N ASP A 58 -30.87 -25.53 24.87
CA ASP A 58 -32.00 -26.43 25.04
C ASP A 58 -33.27 -25.69 25.50
N ASP A 59 -33.17 -24.38 25.79
CA ASP A 59 -34.31 -23.53 26.14
C ASP A 59 -35.30 -23.46 24.95
N PRO A 60 -36.57 -23.93 25.15
CA PRO A 60 -37.59 -23.91 24.11
C PRO A 60 -38.01 -22.49 23.69
N ASP A 61 -37.82 -21.51 24.56
CA ASP A 61 -38.21 -20.11 24.31
C ASP A 61 -37.07 -19.29 23.69
N LEU A 62 -35.90 -19.92 23.46
CA LEU A 62 -34.74 -19.25 22.83
C LEU A 62 -35.03 -18.90 21.38
N ASP A 63 -34.84 -17.62 21.04
CA ASP A 63 -34.75 -17.18 19.63
C ASP A 63 -33.45 -17.69 18.98
N ARG A 64 -33.55 -18.89 18.40
CA ARG A 64 -32.41 -19.58 17.78
C ARG A 64 -31.89 -18.86 16.52
N VAL A 65 -32.78 -18.20 15.77
CA VAL A 65 -32.40 -17.40 14.61
C VAL A 65 -31.46 -16.27 15.06
N ARG A 66 -31.91 -15.53 16.08
CA ARG A 66 -31.14 -14.42 16.63
C ARG A 66 -29.84 -14.89 17.27
N TYR A 67 -29.86 -15.99 18.03
CA TYR A 67 -28.66 -16.56 18.65
C TYR A 67 -27.60 -16.90 17.60
N HIS A 68 -27.94 -17.70 16.59
CA HIS A 68 -27.01 -18.13 15.56
C HIS A 68 -26.55 -16.96 14.69
N SER A 69 -27.40 -15.96 14.44
CA SER A 69 -27.02 -14.74 13.73
C SER A 69 -25.96 -13.95 14.48
N LEU A 70 -26.11 -13.76 15.79
CA LEU A 70 -25.14 -13.07 16.63
C LEU A 70 -23.84 -13.86 16.76
N ASP A 71 -23.91 -15.19 16.93
CA ASP A 71 -22.71 -16.06 16.95
C ASP A 71 -21.94 -15.98 15.63
N GLY A 72 -22.64 -15.99 14.50
CA GLY A 72 -22.06 -15.81 13.18
C GLY A 72 -21.39 -14.44 13.01
N LEU A 73 -22.02 -13.35 13.49
CA LEU A 73 -21.44 -12.00 13.43
C LEU A 73 -20.18 -11.89 14.30
N VAL A 74 -20.17 -12.48 15.48
CA VAL A 74 -18.99 -12.55 16.33
C VAL A 74 -17.86 -13.31 15.62
N ALA A 75 -18.16 -14.49 15.10
CA ALA A 75 -17.17 -15.31 14.40
C ALA A 75 -16.61 -14.61 13.15
N LEU A 76 -17.47 -13.93 12.38
CA LEU A 76 -17.08 -13.18 11.18
C LEU A 76 -16.11 -12.03 11.53
N ASN A 77 -16.38 -11.28 12.59
CA ASN A 77 -15.53 -10.17 13.01
C ASN A 77 -14.22 -10.62 13.69
N LEU A 78 -14.17 -11.86 14.17
CA LEU A 78 -12.97 -12.48 14.72
C LEU A 78 -12.17 -13.28 13.66
N ASP A 79 -12.56 -13.15 12.38
CA ASP A 79 -11.94 -13.85 11.23
C ASP A 79 -12.04 -15.39 11.31
N GLU A 80 -13.03 -15.89 12.05
CA GLU A 80 -13.35 -17.33 12.17
C GLU A 80 -14.37 -17.75 11.10
N LEU A 81 -13.99 -17.63 9.83
CA LEU A 81 -14.89 -17.67 8.68
C LEU A 81 -15.72 -18.96 8.59
N ALA A 82 -15.11 -20.13 8.84
CA ALA A 82 -15.80 -21.41 8.80
C ALA A 82 -16.85 -21.54 9.92
N ARG A 83 -16.57 -20.98 11.10
CA ARG A 83 -17.54 -20.91 12.21
C ARG A 83 -18.66 -19.95 11.89
N ALA A 84 -18.35 -18.78 11.30
CA ALA A 84 -19.34 -17.81 10.87
C ALA A 84 -20.31 -18.41 9.86
N GLU A 85 -19.79 -19.11 8.83
CA GLU A 85 -20.62 -19.83 7.86
C GLU A 85 -21.55 -20.83 8.53
N ALA A 86 -21.00 -21.70 9.38
CA ALA A 86 -21.81 -22.71 10.09
C ALA A 86 -22.91 -22.09 10.96
N ALA A 87 -22.63 -20.96 11.61
CA ALA A 87 -23.60 -20.25 12.42
C ALA A 87 -24.71 -19.61 11.56
N PHE A 88 -24.37 -18.94 10.45
CA PHE A 88 -25.37 -18.35 9.57
C PHE A 88 -26.23 -19.42 8.87
N VAL A 89 -25.67 -20.57 8.49
CA VAL A 89 -26.45 -21.70 7.97
C VAL A 89 -27.47 -22.18 9.01
N ARG A 90 -27.06 -22.34 10.27
CA ARG A 90 -27.99 -22.71 11.36
C ARG A 90 -29.07 -21.66 11.60
N ALA A 91 -28.73 -20.36 11.48
CA ALA A 91 -29.73 -19.30 11.61
C ALA A 91 -30.78 -19.40 10.51
N LEU A 92 -30.37 -19.67 9.25
CA LEU A 92 -31.29 -19.87 8.13
C LEU A 92 -32.14 -21.14 8.27
N GLU A 93 -31.58 -22.22 8.81
CA GLU A 93 -32.29 -23.46 9.11
C GLU A 93 -33.33 -23.26 10.23
N ALA A 94 -32.95 -22.61 11.32
CA ALA A 94 -33.87 -22.29 12.44
C ALA A 94 -35.05 -21.43 11.98
N GLY A 95 -34.84 -20.45 11.11
CA GLY A 95 -35.89 -19.63 10.56
C GLY A 95 -36.90 -20.42 9.70
N ARG A 96 -36.44 -21.42 8.95
CA ARG A 96 -37.33 -22.33 8.21
C ARG A 96 -38.19 -23.21 9.13
N GLU A 97 -37.61 -23.69 10.22
CA GLU A 97 -38.30 -24.54 11.21
C GLU A 97 -39.35 -23.73 11.98
N GLN A 98 -39.09 -22.49 12.31
CA GLN A 98 -39.98 -21.61 13.06
C GLN A 98 -41.06 -20.93 12.20
N ALA A 99 -41.05 -21.18 10.88
CA ALA A 99 -41.90 -20.51 9.89
C ALA A 99 -41.82 -18.97 9.93
N GLU A 100 -40.76 -18.43 10.50
CA GLU A 100 -40.37 -17.03 10.44
C GLU A 100 -39.23 -16.87 9.45
N PRO A 101 -39.44 -16.17 8.33
CA PRO A 101 -38.33 -15.96 7.41
C PRO A 101 -37.22 -15.19 8.11
N PRO A 102 -35.95 -15.74 8.12
CA PRO A 102 -34.85 -15.03 8.69
C PRO A 102 -34.62 -13.75 7.90
N ALA A 103 -34.11 -12.71 8.56
CA ALA A 103 -33.81 -11.45 7.89
C ALA A 103 -32.82 -11.69 6.73
N ASP A 104 -33.11 -11.15 5.55
CA ASP A 104 -32.31 -11.35 4.32
C ASP A 104 -30.85 -10.95 4.48
N VAL A 105 -30.55 -10.07 5.43
CA VAL A 105 -29.18 -9.68 5.76
C VAL A 105 -28.31 -10.88 6.21
N ILE A 106 -28.91 -11.96 6.73
CA ILE A 106 -28.15 -13.17 7.11
C ILE A 106 -27.52 -13.84 5.88
N TRP A 107 -28.21 -13.81 4.74
CA TRP A 107 -27.67 -14.28 3.46
C TRP A 107 -26.45 -13.47 3.03
N LEU A 108 -26.46 -12.13 3.27
CA LEU A 108 -25.30 -11.29 2.95
C LEU A 108 -24.10 -11.62 3.84
N TYR A 109 -24.31 -11.87 5.13
CA TYR A 109 -23.21 -12.29 6.03
C TYR A 109 -22.70 -13.70 5.68
N LEU A 110 -23.59 -14.62 5.31
CA LEU A 110 -23.19 -15.94 4.80
C LEU A 110 -22.35 -15.81 3.54
N ALA A 111 -22.77 -14.96 2.60
CA ALA A 111 -22.00 -14.66 1.39
C ALA A 111 -20.63 -14.08 1.73
N GLN A 112 -20.55 -13.17 2.69
CA GLN A 112 -19.27 -12.59 3.13
C GLN A 112 -18.35 -13.64 3.76
N ALA A 113 -18.88 -14.53 4.60
CA ALA A 113 -18.10 -15.61 5.21
C ALA A 113 -17.54 -16.58 4.16
N ARG A 114 -18.36 -16.98 3.18
CA ARG A 114 -17.96 -17.85 2.07
C ARG A 114 -16.94 -17.18 1.13
N PHE A 115 -17.15 -15.90 0.85
CA PHE A 115 -16.23 -15.12 0.04
C PHE A 115 -14.85 -15.05 0.70
N GLY A 116 -14.80 -14.83 2.01
CA GLY A 116 -13.54 -14.83 2.76
C GLY A 116 -12.83 -16.19 2.79
N GLN A 117 -13.59 -17.29 2.63
CA GLN A 117 -13.06 -18.66 2.49
C GLN A 117 -12.70 -19.01 1.04
N GLU A 118 -12.84 -18.07 0.10
CA GLU A 118 -12.63 -18.28 -1.33
C GLU A 118 -13.64 -19.28 -1.96
N ASP A 119 -14.76 -19.57 -1.26
CA ASP A 119 -15.89 -20.32 -1.82
C ASP A 119 -16.79 -19.38 -2.64
N TYR A 120 -16.33 -19.09 -3.85
CA TYR A 120 -17.02 -18.15 -4.74
C TYR A 120 -18.37 -18.67 -5.25
N ALA A 121 -18.47 -19.97 -5.49
CA ALA A 121 -19.72 -20.59 -5.89
C ALA A 121 -20.76 -20.53 -4.75
N GLY A 122 -20.35 -20.86 -3.54
CA GLY A 122 -21.17 -20.72 -2.34
C GLY A 122 -21.56 -19.27 -2.05
N THR A 123 -20.66 -18.32 -2.35
CA THR A 123 -20.94 -16.88 -2.23
C THR A 123 -22.09 -16.47 -3.15
N LEU A 124 -22.02 -16.82 -4.43
CA LEU A 124 -23.07 -16.51 -5.41
C LEU A 124 -24.41 -17.15 -5.00
N ALA A 125 -24.38 -18.42 -4.57
CA ALA A 125 -25.58 -19.11 -4.10
C ALA A 125 -26.22 -18.43 -2.87
N ALA A 126 -25.39 -17.91 -1.93
CA ALA A 126 -25.90 -17.17 -0.79
C ALA A 126 -26.49 -15.81 -1.21
N LEU A 127 -25.83 -15.07 -2.12
CA LEU A 127 -26.36 -13.82 -2.63
C LEU A 127 -27.69 -14.00 -3.42
N ASP A 128 -27.88 -15.14 -4.06
CA ASP A 128 -29.12 -15.47 -4.78
C ASP A 128 -30.24 -15.94 -3.84
N GLY A 129 -29.91 -16.30 -2.60
CA GLY A 129 -30.87 -16.64 -1.55
C GLY A 129 -31.55 -15.46 -0.89
N ALA A 130 -30.98 -14.27 -0.98
CA ALA A 130 -31.54 -13.04 -0.41
C ALA A 130 -32.46 -12.32 -1.39
N ASP A 131 -33.35 -11.47 -0.87
CA ASP A 131 -34.20 -10.61 -1.68
C ASP A 131 -33.33 -9.68 -2.57
N PRO A 132 -33.72 -9.47 -3.85
CA PRO A 132 -33.03 -8.55 -4.75
C PRO A 132 -32.86 -7.12 -4.19
N GLU A 133 -33.80 -6.61 -3.41
CA GLU A 133 -33.68 -5.28 -2.81
C GLU A 133 -32.56 -5.23 -1.78
N THR A 134 -32.40 -6.27 -0.98
CA THR A 134 -31.34 -6.39 0.05
C THR A 134 -29.95 -6.56 -0.60
N THR A 135 -29.88 -7.21 -1.75
CA THR A 135 -28.62 -7.42 -2.50
C THR A 135 -28.25 -6.24 -3.39
N ASP A 136 -29.10 -5.23 -3.52
CA ASP A 136 -28.85 -4.08 -4.40
C ASP A 136 -27.95 -3.03 -3.74
N LEU A 137 -26.77 -3.46 -3.36
CA LEU A 137 -25.72 -2.64 -2.75
C LEU A 137 -24.45 -2.65 -3.60
N PRO A 138 -23.74 -1.53 -3.73
CA PRO A 138 -22.48 -1.47 -4.48
C PRO A 138 -21.46 -2.54 -4.07
N SER A 139 -21.33 -2.79 -2.77
CA SER A 139 -20.41 -3.81 -2.22
C SER A 139 -20.81 -5.23 -2.63
N VAL A 140 -22.11 -5.53 -2.69
CA VAL A 140 -22.64 -6.83 -3.13
C VAL A 140 -22.37 -7.06 -4.62
N HIS A 141 -22.58 -6.05 -5.45
CA HIS A 141 -22.26 -6.13 -6.87
C HIS A 141 -20.76 -6.34 -7.12
N LEU A 142 -19.88 -5.68 -6.33
CA LEU A 142 -18.44 -5.92 -6.40
C LEU A 142 -18.08 -7.35 -5.98
N MET A 143 -18.67 -7.85 -4.88
CA MET A 143 -18.47 -9.22 -4.40
C MET A 143 -18.94 -10.25 -5.44
N ARG A 144 -20.10 -10.03 -6.06
CA ARG A 144 -20.65 -10.88 -7.12
C ARG A 144 -19.72 -10.89 -8.36
N ALA A 145 -19.27 -9.71 -8.79
CA ALA A 145 -18.35 -9.60 -9.91
C ALA A 145 -17.01 -10.28 -9.63
N GLN A 146 -16.45 -10.08 -8.43
CA GLN A 146 -15.21 -10.72 -8.02
C GLN A 146 -15.35 -12.25 -7.95
N SER A 147 -16.48 -12.76 -7.46
CA SER A 147 -16.77 -14.20 -7.41
C SER A 147 -16.80 -14.81 -8.82
N HIS A 148 -17.53 -14.19 -9.76
CA HIS A 148 -17.52 -14.62 -11.16
C HIS A 148 -16.12 -14.58 -11.77
N TRP A 149 -15.35 -13.55 -11.49
CA TRP A 149 -13.97 -13.41 -11.98
C TRP A 149 -13.09 -14.56 -11.48
N GLN A 150 -13.10 -14.84 -10.18
CA GLN A 150 -12.29 -15.92 -9.59
C GLN A 150 -12.67 -17.32 -10.10
N MET A 151 -13.93 -17.47 -10.51
CA MET A 151 -14.42 -18.69 -11.18
C MET A 151 -14.08 -18.75 -12.67
N GLY A 152 -13.43 -17.72 -13.23
CA GLY A 152 -13.11 -17.63 -14.66
C GLY A 152 -14.29 -17.22 -15.55
N GLU A 153 -15.40 -16.79 -14.97
CA GLU A 153 -16.61 -16.37 -15.68
C GLU A 153 -16.55 -14.87 -16.03
N LEU A 154 -15.58 -14.52 -16.88
CA LEU A 154 -15.20 -13.13 -17.17
C LEU A 154 -16.35 -12.30 -17.76
N GLU A 155 -17.17 -12.89 -18.63
CA GLU A 155 -18.34 -12.21 -19.22
C GLU A 155 -19.37 -11.85 -18.15
N SER A 156 -19.63 -12.76 -17.21
CA SER A 156 -20.55 -12.53 -16.09
C SER A 156 -20.02 -11.43 -15.17
N ALA A 157 -18.73 -11.46 -14.81
CA ALA A 157 -18.08 -10.42 -14.02
C ALA A 157 -18.20 -9.05 -14.71
N TRP A 158 -17.87 -8.96 -15.97
CA TRP A 158 -17.98 -7.72 -16.76
C TRP A 158 -19.41 -7.17 -16.80
N ARG A 159 -20.39 -8.03 -17.05
CA ARG A 159 -21.81 -7.66 -17.10
C ARG A 159 -22.32 -7.11 -15.77
N VAL A 160 -21.94 -7.75 -14.66
CA VAL A 160 -22.28 -7.27 -13.30
C VAL A 160 -21.70 -5.88 -13.06
N LEU A 161 -20.40 -5.67 -13.35
CA LEU A 161 -19.73 -4.38 -13.16
C LEU A 161 -20.34 -3.29 -14.05
N SER A 162 -20.64 -3.60 -15.31
CA SER A 162 -21.23 -2.63 -16.26
C SER A 162 -22.62 -2.18 -15.80
N ASN A 163 -23.46 -3.12 -15.37
CA ASN A 163 -24.80 -2.83 -14.86
C ASN A 163 -24.73 -2.00 -13.59
N ALA A 164 -23.84 -2.37 -12.66
CA ALA A 164 -23.68 -1.66 -11.39
C ALA A 164 -23.13 -0.23 -11.58
N ALA A 165 -22.21 -0.02 -12.52
CA ALA A 165 -21.71 1.32 -12.83
C ALA A 165 -22.82 2.26 -13.36
N GLY A 166 -23.79 1.73 -14.11
CA GLY A 166 -24.98 2.46 -14.55
C GLY A 166 -25.97 2.74 -13.41
N ARG A 167 -26.15 1.76 -12.53
CA ARG A 167 -27.10 1.83 -11.41
C ARG A 167 -26.63 2.73 -10.26
N PHE A 168 -25.32 2.77 -9.99
CA PHE A 168 -24.69 3.55 -8.93
C PHE A 168 -23.69 4.58 -9.50
N PRO A 169 -24.17 5.64 -10.13
CA PRO A 169 -23.31 6.59 -10.83
C PRO A 169 -22.29 7.31 -9.91
N ASP A 170 -22.62 7.47 -8.63
CA ASP A 170 -21.70 8.07 -7.64
C ASP A 170 -20.60 7.12 -7.18
N ARG A 171 -20.75 5.82 -7.44
CA ARG A 171 -19.78 4.76 -7.16
C ARG A 171 -19.23 4.13 -8.46
N ALA A 172 -19.48 4.77 -9.61
CA ALA A 172 -19.04 4.24 -10.91
C ALA A 172 -17.52 4.01 -11.00
N GLY A 173 -16.73 4.81 -10.26
CA GLY A 173 -15.28 4.64 -10.14
C GLY A 173 -14.86 3.30 -9.59
N ASP A 174 -15.56 2.79 -8.58
CA ASP A 174 -15.27 1.50 -7.96
C ASP A 174 -15.41 0.36 -8.99
N PHE A 175 -16.48 0.38 -9.76
CA PHE A 175 -16.75 -0.62 -10.79
C PHE A 175 -15.81 -0.48 -11.99
N THR A 176 -15.53 0.76 -12.44
CA THR A 176 -14.60 1.01 -13.52
C THR A 176 -13.19 0.54 -13.20
N ARG A 177 -12.71 0.74 -11.97
CA ARG A 177 -11.43 0.19 -11.53
C ARG A 177 -11.37 -1.33 -11.66
N GLN A 178 -12.42 -2.03 -11.23
CA GLN A 178 -12.48 -3.49 -11.36
C GLN A 178 -12.51 -3.93 -12.85
N GLN A 179 -13.23 -3.21 -13.70
CA GLN A 179 -13.22 -3.47 -15.15
C GLN A 179 -11.81 -3.27 -15.76
N VAL A 180 -11.09 -2.22 -15.32
CA VAL A 180 -9.71 -2.00 -15.77
C VAL A 180 -8.80 -3.15 -15.32
N TYR A 181 -8.92 -3.62 -14.08
CA TYR A 181 -8.15 -4.77 -13.61
C TYR A 181 -8.44 -6.04 -14.41
N LEU A 182 -9.72 -6.31 -14.72
CA LEU A 182 -10.09 -7.42 -15.60
C LEU A 182 -9.40 -7.33 -16.95
N LEU A 183 -9.42 -6.16 -17.58
CA LEU A 183 -8.77 -5.94 -18.88
C LEU A 183 -7.25 -6.10 -18.81
N VAL A 184 -6.62 -5.57 -17.76
CA VAL A 184 -5.17 -5.69 -17.54
C VAL A 184 -4.76 -7.16 -17.35
N GLU A 185 -5.50 -7.93 -16.57
CA GLU A 185 -5.21 -9.36 -16.36
C GLU A 185 -5.37 -10.19 -17.64
N GLN A 186 -6.28 -9.76 -18.52
CA GLN A 186 -6.47 -10.40 -19.85
C GLN A 186 -5.45 -9.91 -20.89
N GLY A 187 -4.54 -8.99 -20.54
CA GLY A 187 -3.60 -8.40 -21.47
C GLY A 187 -4.22 -7.41 -22.46
N LEU A 188 -5.45 -6.96 -22.20
CA LEU A 188 -6.19 -5.99 -23.04
C LEU A 188 -5.88 -4.56 -22.57
N TYR A 189 -4.61 -4.16 -22.68
CA TYR A 189 -4.09 -2.91 -22.11
C TYR A 189 -4.61 -1.67 -22.82
N GLN A 190 -4.85 -1.74 -24.14
CA GLN A 190 -5.38 -0.62 -24.92
C GLN A 190 -6.82 -0.30 -24.50
N GLU A 191 -7.61 -1.35 -24.30
CA GLU A 191 -9.00 -1.25 -23.84
C GLU A 191 -9.05 -0.76 -22.39
N ALA A 192 -8.15 -1.22 -21.53
CA ALA A 192 -8.01 -0.76 -20.16
C ALA A 192 -7.70 0.75 -20.09
N ALA A 193 -6.75 1.21 -20.92
CA ALA A 193 -6.38 2.62 -21.00
C ALA A 193 -7.52 3.47 -21.58
N ALA A 194 -8.18 3.00 -22.62
CA ALA A 194 -9.32 3.70 -23.25
C ALA A 194 -10.49 3.85 -22.25
N LEU A 195 -10.80 2.77 -21.52
CA LEU A 195 -11.84 2.80 -20.49
C LEU A 195 -11.50 3.78 -19.35
N GLY A 196 -10.25 3.77 -18.86
CA GLY A 196 -9.76 4.68 -17.85
C GLY A 196 -9.84 6.14 -18.29
N GLN A 197 -9.38 6.46 -19.51
CA GLN A 197 -9.45 7.80 -20.07
C GLN A 197 -10.91 8.28 -20.23
N ALA A 198 -11.78 7.42 -20.77
CA ALA A 198 -13.20 7.76 -20.94
C ALA A 198 -13.88 8.03 -19.60
N PHE A 199 -13.48 7.32 -18.54
CA PHE A 199 -13.97 7.55 -17.20
C PHE A 199 -13.49 8.89 -16.65
N MET A 200 -12.19 9.23 -16.79
CA MET A 200 -11.61 10.51 -16.37
C MET A 200 -12.32 11.71 -17.06
N LEU A 201 -12.54 11.62 -18.38
CA LEU A 201 -13.18 12.69 -19.15
C LEU A 201 -14.65 12.97 -18.76
N ARG A 202 -15.33 12.02 -18.12
CA ARG A 202 -16.71 12.22 -17.62
C ARG A 202 -16.79 13.09 -16.37
N GLY A 203 -15.65 13.51 -15.80
CA GLY A 203 -15.56 14.41 -14.65
C GLY A 203 -16.04 13.82 -13.32
N LYS A 204 -16.20 12.49 -13.24
CA LYS A 204 -16.59 11.77 -12.03
C LYS A 204 -15.46 10.96 -11.40
N ALA A 205 -14.34 10.84 -12.10
CA ALA A 205 -13.16 10.14 -11.61
C ALA A 205 -12.44 10.99 -10.55
N THR A 206 -11.99 10.32 -9.51
CA THR A 206 -11.17 10.93 -8.45
C THR A 206 -9.67 10.71 -8.75
N ALA A 207 -8.80 11.48 -8.07
CA ALA A 207 -7.36 11.23 -8.13
C ALA A 207 -6.99 9.79 -7.69
N ASN A 208 -7.77 9.19 -6.79
CA ASN A 208 -7.58 7.80 -6.38
C ASN A 208 -7.94 6.80 -7.50
N ASP A 209 -8.92 7.12 -8.33
CA ASP A 209 -9.28 6.28 -9.49
C ASP A 209 -8.16 6.30 -10.53
N ALA A 210 -7.66 7.51 -10.84
CA ALA A 210 -6.52 7.67 -11.75
C ALA A 210 -5.26 6.98 -11.24
N LEU A 211 -5.00 7.08 -9.92
CA LEU A 211 -3.87 6.42 -9.29
C LEU A 211 -3.96 4.89 -9.43
N ALA A 212 -5.13 4.32 -9.14
CA ALA A 212 -5.35 2.88 -9.21
C ALA A 212 -5.21 2.35 -10.66
N ILE A 213 -5.84 3.02 -11.61
CA ILE A 213 -5.80 2.65 -13.04
C ILE A 213 -4.37 2.83 -13.60
N GLY A 214 -3.74 3.98 -13.35
CA GLY A 214 -2.39 4.26 -13.80
C GLY A 214 -1.36 3.29 -13.21
N ASN A 215 -1.49 2.92 -11.93
CA ASN A 215 -0.60 1.93 -11.33
C ASN A 215 -0.81 0.51 -11.91
N ALA A 216 -2.04 0.11 -12.19
CA ALA A 216 -2.31 -1.19 -12.82
C ALA A 216 -1.67 -1.28 -14.22
N LEU A 217 -1.78 -0.23 -15.02
CA LEU A 217 -1.12 -0.16 -16.33
C LEU A 217 0.42 -0.14 -16.20
N ARG A 218 0.97 0.58 -15.23
CA ARG A 218 2.41 0.60 -14.95
C ARG A 218 2.92 -0.79 -14.57
N GLU A 219 2.24 -1.51 -13.69
CA GLU A 219 2.60 -2.87 -13.28
C GLU A 219 2.51 -3.88 -14.43
N ALA A 220 1.63 -3.61 -15.39
CA ALA A 220 1.54 -4.38 -16.63
C ALA A 220 2.64 -4.03 -17.67
N GLY A 221 3.46 -3.00 -17.40
CA GLY A 221 4.50 -2.53 -18.34
C GLY A 221 4.01 -1.53 -19.38
N GLU A 222 2.75 -1.12 -19.29
CA GLU A 222 2.11 -0.19 -20.22
C GLU A 222 2.32 1.27 -19.80
N TYR A 223 3.58 1.68 -19.76
CA TYR A 223 4.04 2.95 -19.17
C TYR A 223 3.47 4.18 -19.86
N ASP A 224 3.37 4.16 -21.22
CA ASP A 224 2.83 5.29 -21.98
C ASP A 224 1.34 5.54 -21.68
N GLN A 225 0.56 4.47 -21.49
CA GLN A 225 -0.83 4.55 -21.08
C GLN A 225 -0.95 5.02 -19.64
N ALA A 226 -0.13 4.49 -18.75
CA ALA A 226 -0.07 4.91 -17.35
C ALA A 226 0.24 6.40 -17.23
N LEU A 227 1.25 6.90 -17.95
CA LEU A 227 1.63 8.31 -17.95
C LEU A 227 0.47 9.22 -18.35
N ARG A 228 -0.24 8.90 -19.45
CA ARG A 228 -1.37 9.72 -19.91
C ARG A 228 -2.44 9.92 -18.83
N ILE A 229 -2.73 8.86 -18.06
CA ILE A 229 -3.75 8.91 -17.00
C ILE A 229 -3.22 9.65 -15.77
N LEU A 230 -1.99 9.33 -15.35
CA LEU A 230 -1.39 9.92 -14.15
C LEU A 230 -1.05 11.41 -14.33
N GLU A 231 -0.59 11.81 -15.51
CA GLU A 231 -0.31 13.22 -15.82
C GLU A 231 -1.60 14.05 -15.88
N ALA A 232 -2.65 13.54 -16.52
CA ALA A 232 -3.95 14.21 -16.54
C ALA A 232 -4.49 14.41 -15.11
N ALA A 233 -4.40 13.41 -14.27
CA ALA A 233 -4.83 13.50 -12.88
C ALA A 233 -3.97 14.49 -12.06
N ARG A 234 -2.65 14.56 -12.33
CA ARG A 234 -1.76 15.51 -11.66
C ARG A 234 -2.07 16.97 -12.03
N LEU A 235 -2.58 17.23 -13.23
CA LEU A 235 -3.01 18.57 -13.60
C LEU A 235 -4.23 19.04 -12.80
N GLU A 236 -5.10 18.11 -12.39
CA GLU A 236 -6.30 18.38 -11.59
C GLU A 236 -5.99 18.43 -10.08
N ASP A 237 -5.09 17.55 -9.60
CA ASP A 237 -4.69 17.42 -8.19
C ASP A 237 -3.16 17.44 -8.06
N SER A 238 -2.56 18.64 -8.22
CA SER A 238 -1.11 18.85 -8.21
C SER A 238 -0.46 18.55 -6.87
N ASP A 239 -1.23 18.62 -5.78
CA ASP A 239 -0.74 18.50 -4.41
C ASP A 239 -0.79 17.05 -3.89
N ASN A 240 -1.23 16.13 -4.72
CA ASN A 240 -1.32 14.71 -4.37
C ASN A 240 0.06 14.02 -4.41
N ILE A 241 0.64 13.83 -3.24
CA ILE A 241 1.97 13.23 -3.10
C ILE A 241 1.99 11.77 -3.59
N ARG A 242 0.91 11.00 -3.39
CA ARG A 242 0.85 9.61 -3.85
C ARG A 242 0.89 9.54 -5.37
N LEU A 243 0.14 10.42 -6.02
CA LEU A 243 0.12 10.54 -7.47
C LEU A 243 1.50 10.94 -8.01
N ALA A 244 2.16 11.93 -7.38
CA ALA A 244 3.51 12.32 -7.72
C ALA A 244 4.52 11.17 -7.62
N ARG A 245 4.45 10.34 -6.58
CA ARG A 245 5.32 9.18 -6.40
C ARG A 245 5.12 8.11 -7.48
N VAL A 246 3.87 7.77 -7.80
CA VAL A 246 3.59 6.75 -8.84
C VAL A 246 3.98 7.27 -10.22
N LEU A 247 3.73 8.55 -10.50
CA LEU A 247 4.14 9.18 -11.75
C LEU A 247 5.67 9.21 -11.89
N ALA A 248 6.40 9.59 -10.84
CA ALA A 248 7.85 9.56 -10.84
C ALA A 248 8.40 8.14 -11.03
N GLN A 249 7.80 7.14 -10.36
CA GLN A 249 8.18 5.75 -10.54
C GLN A 249 7.94 5.27 -11.98
N THR A 250 6.84 5.67 -12.60
CA THR A 250 6.54 5.32 -14.01
C THR A 250 7.61 5.88 -14.96
N TRP A 251 8.09 7.10 -14.72
CA TRP A 251 9.20 7.68 -15.47
C TRP A 251 10.52 6.94 -15.25
N LEU A 252 10.77 6.46 -13.99
CA LEU A 252 11.95 5.65 -13.69
C LEU A 252 11.89 4.28 -14.35
N ASP A 253 10.73 3.66 -14.43
CA ASP A 253 10.53 2.37 -15.14
C ASP A 253 10.82 2.49 -16.65
N LEU A 254 10.72 3.70 -17.20
CA LEU A 254 11.13 4.06 -18.56
C LEU A 254 12.59 4.54 -18.68
N ASP A 255 13.42 4.41 -17.62
CA ASP A 255 14.78 4.95 -17.55
C ASP A 255 14.87 6.48 -17.75
N LYS A 256 13.79 7.21 -17.54
CA LYS A 256 13.72 8.67 -17.64
C LYS A 256 13.88 9.31 -16.27
N ILE A 257 15.16 9.42 -15.84
CA ILE A 257 15.49 9.86 -14.47
C ILE A 257 15.11 11.34 -14.24
N LEU A 258 15.35 12.21 -15.23
CA LEU A 258 15.16 13.66 -15.06
C LEU A 258 13.70 14.07 -14.83
N PRO A 259 12.70 13.61 -15.62
CA PRO A 259 11.30 13.89 -15.33
C PRO A 259 10.87 13.38 -13.92
N ALA A 260 11.36 12.21 -13.51
CA ALA A 260 11.09 11.69 -12.17
C ALA A 260 11.66 12.61 -11.07
N ALA A 261 12.90 13.13 -11.27
CA ALA A 261 13.52 14.06 -10.35
C ALA A 261 12.73 15.36 -10.22
N ASP A 262 12.25 15.92 -11.34
CA ASP A 262 11.47 17.16 -11.37
C ASP A 262 10.15 16.97 -10.61
N ILE A 263 9.44 15.87 -10.83
CA ILE A 263 8.19 15.54 -10.14
C ILE A 263 8.39 15.41 -8.64
N LEU A 264 9.42 14.67 -8.20
CA LEU A 264 9.69 14.51 -6.77
C LEU A 264 10.22 15.79 -6.13
N HIS A 265 10.95 16.64 -6.85
CA HIS A 265 11.34 17.96 -6.38
C HIS A 265 10.14 18.86 -6.12
N ASP A 266 9.17 18.88 -7.04
CA ASP A 266 7.94 19.64 -6.83
C ASP A 266 7.15 19.13 -5.63
N ALA A 267 6.98 17.81 -5.52
CA ALA A 267 6.30 17.18 -4.41
C ALA A 267 7.02 17.39 -3.07
N ALA A 268 8.36 17.54 -3.07
CA ALA A 268 9.16 17.80 -1.89
C ALA A 268 8.90 19.16 -1.22
N ARG A 269 8.14 20.04 -1.87
CA ARG A 269 7.64 21.29 -1.26
C ARG A 269 6.55 21.02 -0.24
N LEU A 270 5.78 19.95 -0.44
CA LEU A 270 4.68 19.50 0.42
C LEU A 270 5.14 18.42 1.41
N ASP A 271 5.99 17.51 0.95
CA ASP A 271 6.61 16.47 1.76
C ASP A 271 8.14 16.56 1.72
N PRO A 272 8.78 17.27 2.66
CA PRO A 272 10.23 17.43 2.70
C PRO A 272 11.03 16.12 2.78
N SER A 273 10.41 14.99 3.11
CA SER A 273 11.07 13.69 3.12
C SER A 273 11.53 13.24 1.73
N LEU A 274 10.86 13.74 0.67
CA LEU A 274 11.19 13.47 -0.74
C LEU A 274 12.44 14.21 -1.22
N MET A 275 12.91 15.23 -0.48
CA MET A 275 14.04 16.06 -0.89
C MET A 275 15.31 15.25 -1.16
N ALA A 276 15.56 14.24 -0.33
CA ALA A 276 16.73 13.37 -0.50
C ALA A 276 16.63 12.50 -1.76
N GLU A 277 15.45 12.01 -2.06
CA GLU A 277 15.19 11.19 -3.24
C GLU A 277 15.33 12.02 -4.52
N ALA A 278 14.71 13.19 -4.57
CA ALA A 278 14.84 14.13 -5.69
C ALA A 278 16.29 14.52 -5.93
N ALA A 279 17.06 14.84 -4.86
CA ALA A 279 18.47 15.18 -4.96
C ALA A 279 19.30 14.02 -5.56
N GLU A 280 19.01 12.78 -5.15
CA GLU A 280 19.69 11.59 -5.67
C GLU A 280 19.36 11.35 -7.16
N LEU A 281 18.10 11.54 -7.55
CA LEU A 281 17.72 11.41 -8.96
C LEU A 281 18.41 12.47 -9.84
N TYR A 282 18.49 13.72 -9.41
CA TYR A 282 19.27 14.73 -10.13
C TYR A 282 20.75 14.36 -10.22
N ARG A 283 21.35 13.79 -9.16
CA ARG A 283 22.72 13.30 -9.20
C ARG A 283 22.89 12.21 -10.25
N ARG A 284 21.99 11.22 -10.24
CA ARG A 284 21.99 10.11 -11.23
C ARG A 284 21.76 10.60 -12.67
N ALA A 285 20.99 11.67 -12.83
CA ALA A 285 20.77 12.33 -14.13
C ALA A 285 21.97 13.21 -14.58
N GLY A 286 23.03 13.33 -13.76
CA GLY A 286 24.19 14.18 -14.04
C GLY A 286 23.96 15.67 -13.74
N TRP A 287 22.81 16.05 -13.17
CA TRP A 287 22.49 17.43 -12.80
C TRP A 287 23.04 17.77 -11.41
N LEU A 288 24.38 17.69 -11.30
CA LEU A 288 25.10 17.68 -10.01
C LEU A 288 24.90 18.98 -9.20
N MET A 289 24.82 20.14 -9.86
CA MET A 289 24.57 21.40 -9.16
C MET A 289 23.16 21.48 -8.58
N GLN A 290 22.17 20.97 -9.31
CA GLN A 290 20.80 20.89 -8.83
C GLN A 290 20.71 19.90 -7.65
N ALA A 291 21.35 18.75 -7.78
CA ALA A 291 21.46 17.77 -6.71
C ALA A 291 22.06 18.37 -5.43
N LEU A 292 23.14 19.16 -5.55
CA LEU A 292 23.79 19.83 -4.42
C LEU A 292 22.88 20.89 -3.79
N THR A 293 22.13 21.63 -4.59
CA THR A 293 21.17 22.65 -4.13
C THR A 293 20.04 22.01 -3.30
N LEU A 294 19.47 20.91 -3.79
CA LEU A 294 18.44 20.19 -3.05
C LEU A 294 19.00 19.51 -1.81
N ASN A 295 20.20 18.90 -1.92
CA ASN A 295 20.87 18.27 -0.79
C ASN A 295 21.04 19.25 0.39
N ALA A 296 21.25 20.54 0.15
CA ALA A 296 21.35 21.53 1.23
C ALA A 296 20.11 21.55 2.13
N ARG A 297 18.93 21.20 1.57
CA ARG A 297 17.61 21.20 2.25
C ARG A 297 17.25 19.85 2.84
N VAL A 298 18.00 18.77 2.59
CA VAL A 298 17.78 17.44 3.17
C VAL A 298 17.95 17.51 4.70
N ILE A 299 16.95 16.98 5.42
CA ILE A 299 16.92 16.99 6.90
C ILE A 299 17.72 15.82 7.47
N ASP A 300 17.60 14.63 6.87
CA ASP A 300 18.31 13.41 7.29
C ASP A 300 19.84 13.61 7.11
N GLN A 301 20.56 13.83 8.20
CA GLN A 301 21.98 14.14 8.16
C GLN A 301 22.85 13.01 7.55
N PRO A 302 22.67 11.72 7.89
CA PRO A 302 23.38 10.64 7.24
C PRO A 302 23.18 10.61 5.72
N LYS A 303 21.94 10.68 5.24
CA LYS A 303 21.65 10.73 3.80
C LYS A 303 22.24 11.95 3.14
N LYS A 304 22.10 13.11 3.78
CA LYS A 304 22.67 14.39 3.31
C LYS A 304 24.17 14.31 3.10
N LEU A 305 24.92 13.78 4.07
CA LEU A 305 26.37 13.67 3.99
C LEU A 305 26.83 12.67 2.93
N LYS A 306 26.18 11.50 2.84
CA LYS A 306 26.47 10.51 1.79
C LYS A 306 26.32 11.09 0.39
N GLN A 307 25.16 11.71 0.12
CA GLN A 307 24.89 12.32 -1.18
C GLN A 307 25.86 13.47 -1.48
N ARG A 308 26.14 14.31 -0.49
CA ARG A 308 27.05 15.46 -0.66
C ARG A 308 28.46 15.02 -1.00
N LEU A 309 28.98 13.98 -0.32
CA LEU A 309 30.27 13.39 -0.63
C LEU A 309 30.32 12.89 -2.08
N ALA A 310 29.31 12.14 -2.51
CA ALA A 310 29.20 11.63 -3.86
C ALA A 310 29.17 12.78 -4.89
N VAL A 311 28.34 13.80 -4.68
CA VAL A 311 28.23 14.95 -5.58
C VAL A 311 29.54 15.74 -5.66
N PHE A 312 30.25 15.96 -4.54
CA PHE A 312 31.53 16.66 -4.56
C PHE A 312 32.58 15.89 -5.35
N ILE A 313 32.63 14.56 -5.19
CA ILE A 313 33.55 13.72 -5.96
C ILE A 313 33.24 13.78 -7.46
N GLU A 314 31.98 13.66 -7.84
CA GLU A 314 31.53 13.72 -9.23
C GLU A 314 31.75 15.11 -9.87
N LEU A 315 31.68 16.19 -9.07
CA LEU A 315 32.03 17.54 -9.49
C LEU A 315 33.55 17.81 -9.55
N GLY A 316 34.39 16.86 -9.11
CA GLY A 316 35.82 17.07 -8.97
C GLY A 316 36.23 18.02 -7.84
N ARG A 317 35.28 18.31 -6.90
CA ARG A 317 35.50 19.19 -5.75
C ARG A 317 36.13 18.42 -4.59
N PHE A 318 37.32 17.85 -4.84
CA PHE A 318 37.96 16.91 -3.90
C PHE A 318 38.34 17.55 -2.56
N ASP A 319 38.72 18.84 -2.53
CA ASP A 319 38.98 19.56 -1.28
C ASP A 319 37.75 19.63 -0.40
N GLN A 320 36.58 19.90 -0.99
CA GLN A 320 35.32 19.93 -0.26
C GLN A 320 34.89 18.56 0.24
N ALA A 321 35.09 17.51 -0.59
CA ALA A 321 34.86 16.12 -0.21
C ALA A 321 35.77 15.68 0.94
N ALA A 322 37.08 15.95 0.86
CA ALA A 322 38.07 15.65 1.90
C ALA A 322 37.78 16.43 3.22
N GLY A 323 37.32 17.68 3.10
CA GLY A 323 36.89 18.50 4.25
C GLY A 323 35.71 17.95 5.04
N MET A 324 34.96 16.97 4.51
CA MET A 324 33.83 16.33 5.21
C MET A 324 34.27 15.26 6.23
N GLU A 325 35.54 14.94 6.36
CA GLU A 325 36.05 13.85 7.21
C GLU A 325 35.51 13.91 8.63
N SER A 326 35.58 15.08 9.28
CA SER A 326 35.13 15.26 10.68
C SER A 326 33.62 14.97 10.85
N ASP A 327 32.80 15.37 9.86
CA ASP A 327 31.35 15.13 9.89
C ASP A 327 31.03 13.66 9.67
N LEU A 328 31.77 12.98 8.77
CA LEU A 328 31.61 11.56 8.50
C LEU A 328 32.04 10.69 9.70
N VAL A 329 33.10 11.11 10.44
CA VAL A 329 33.51 10.47 11.70
C VAL A 329 32.42 10.63 12.74
N ARG A 330 31.95 11.85 12.97
CA ARG A 330 30.97 12.18 14.00
C ARG A 330 29.64 11.44 13.79
N THR A 331 29.23 11.23 12.56
CA THR A 331 27.99 10.52 12.21
C THR A 331 28.15 9.00 12.11
N GLY A 332 29.37 8.48 12.28
CA GLY A 332 29.67 7.05 12.18
C GLY A 332 29.63 6.51 10.74
N LEU A 333 29.49 7.37 9.74
CA LEU A 333 29.38 6.97 8.33
C LEU A 333 30.65 6.31 7.78
N LEU A 334 31.80 6.55 8.40
CA LEU A 334 33.04 5.85 8.04
C LEU A 334 33.04 4.36 8.41
N ASN A 335 32.04 3.85 9.13
CA ASN A 335 31.86 2.41 9.32
C ASN A 335 31.37 1.73 8.02
N GLU A 336 30.81 2.50 7.10
CA GLU A 336 30.47 2.03 5.76
C GLU A 336 31.73 2.14 4.88
N GLU A 337 32.24 1.00 4.43
CA GLU A 337 33.52 0.94 3.71
C GLU A 337 33.48 1.69 2.37
N ASP A 338 32.32 1.75 1.69
CA ASP A 338 32.17 2.53 0.46
C ASP A 338 32.36 4.03 0.70
N ILE A 339 31.82 4.56 1.82
CA ILE A 339 31.99 5.96 2.22
C ILE A 339 33.44 6.22 2.63
N ARG A 340 34.05 5.29 3.35
CA ARG A 340 35.48 5.35 3.74
C ARG A 340 36.38 5.37 2.50
N TYR A 341 36.13 4.52 1.52
CA TYR A 341 36.87 4.50 0.28
C TYR A 341 36.70 5.81 -0.53
N ALA A 342 35.45 6.31 -0.61
CA ALA A 342 35.15 7.57 -1.30
C ALA A 342 35.91 8.76 -0.67
N LEU A 343 35.99 8.82 0.68
CA LEU A 343 36.79 9.82 1.38
C LEU A 343 38.28 9.64 1.10
N ALA A 344 38.82 8.40 1.16
CA ALA A 344 40.20 8.12 0.85
C ALA A 344 40.57 8.55 -0.57
N TYR A 345 39.68 8.33 -1.53
CA TYR A 345 39.86 8.81 -2.90
C TYR A 345 39.93 10.34 -3.00
N ALA A 346 39.07 11.06 -2.29
CA ALA A 346 39.09 12.52 -2.25
C ALA A 346 40.38 13.04 -1.59
N LEU A 347 40.86 12.41 -0.52
CA LEU A 347 42.13 12.72 0.15
C LEU A 347 43.31 12.48 -0.80
N PHE A 348 43.31 11.38 -1.55
CA PHE A 348 44.31 11.12 -2.59
C PHE A 348 44.36 12.25 -3.62
N LYS A 349 43.17 12.63 -4.15
CA LYS A 349 43.08 13.68 -5.18
C LYS A 349 43.55 15.06 -4.69
N THR A 350 43.60 15.28 -3.38
CA THR A 350 44.09 16.51 -2.74
C THR A 350 45.52 16.40 -2.24
N GLY A 351 46.26 15.33 -2.60
CA GLY A 351 47.65 15.09 -2.20
C GLY A 351 47.85 14.69 -0.73
N ARG A 352 46.77 14.41 0.01
CA ARG A 352 46.81 14.03 1.43
C ARG A 352 47.00 12.51 1.59
N TYR A 353 48.13 12.00 1.04
CA TYR A 353 48.39 10.56 0.87
C TYR A 353 48.40 9.77 2.18
N GLU A 354 48.98 10.34 3.26
CA GLU A 354 49.03 9.68 4.58
C GLU A 354 47.62 9.50 5.18
N GLN A 355 46.80 10.53 5.05
CA GLN A 355 45.40 10.44 5.51
C GLN A 355 44.61 9.44 4.67
N ALA A 356 44.77 9.46 3.34
CA ALA A 356 44.16 8.47 2.45
C ALA A 356 44.53 7.05 2.87
N GLU A 357 45.81 6.75 3.09
CA GLU A 357 46.31 5.43 3.50
C GLU A 357 45.70 4.99 4.84
N SER A 358 45.54 5.90 5.81
CA SER A 358 44.94 5.60 7.10
C SER A 358 43.50 5.10 6.98
N HIS A 359 42.74 5.52 5.96
CA HIS A 359 41.43 5.01 5.64
C HIS A 359 41.45 3.72 4.85
N LEU A 360 42.39 3.57 3.89
CA LEU A 360 42.52 2.38 3.05
C LEU A 360 42.92 1.13 3.84
N THR A 361 43.73 1.28 4.90
CA THR A 361 44.12 0.17 5.78
C THR A 361 43.00 -0.46 6.56
N ARG A 362 41.86 0.24 6.70
CA ARG A 362 40.67 -0.22 7.44
C ARG A 362 39.60 -0.86 6.56
N LEU A 363 39.89 -1.05 5.26
CA LEU A 363 39.00 -1.72 4.31
C LEU A 363 39.23 -3.21 4.40
N THR A 364 38.14 -3.98 4.52
CA THR A 364 38.18 -5.43 4.64
C THR A 364 37.48 -6.15 3.48
N ARG A 365 36.58 -5.47 2.77
CA ARG A 365 35.87 -6.03 1.61
C ARG A 365 36.83 -6.24 0.43
N ASP A 366 36.79 -7.42 -0.19
CA ASP A 366 37.69 -7.83 -1.27
C ASP A 366 37.64 -6.90 -2.49
N ASP A 367 36.47 -6.40 -2.87
CA ASP A 367 36.28 -5.50 -3.99
C ASP A 367 36.92 -4.13 -3.72
N LEU A 368 36.77 -3.61 -2.52
CA LEU A 368 37.38 -2.34 -2.09
C LEU A 368 38.86 -2.48 -1.81
N PHE A 369 39.33 -3.62 -1.33
CA PHE A 369 40.75 -3.90 -1.15
C PHE A 369 41.51 -3.88 -2.47
N ARG A 370 40.94 -4.43 -3.54
CA ARG A 370 41.53 -4.33 -4.88
C ARG A 370 41.66 -2.88 -5.35
N LYS A 371 40.58 -2.11 -5.22
CA LYS A 371 40.58 -0.67 -5.54
C LYS A 371 41.58 0.12 -4.67
N ALA A 372 41.72 -0.21 -3.41
CA ALA A 372 42.69 0.39 -2.50
C ALA A 372 44.12 0.15 -2.95
N ASN A 373 44.43 -1.06 -3.43
CA ASN A 373 45.76 -1.35 -3.95
C ASN A 373 46.08 -0.61 -5.27
N GLU A 374 45.08 -0.41 -6.12
CA GLU A 374 45.25 0.45 -7.31
C GLU A 374 45.52 1.89 -6.91
N LEU A 375 44.78 2.39 -5.91
CA LEU A 375 44.98 3.75 -5.39
C LEU A 375 46.36 3.92 -4.74
N ARG A 376 46.86 2.92 -4.00
CA ARG A 376 48.21 2.91 -3.42
C ARG A 376 49.29 3.02 -4.50
N ARG A 377 49.17 2.23 -5.57
CA ARG A 377 50.11 2.32 -6.71
C ARG A 377 50.10 3.71 -7.34
N ALA A 378 48.88 4.30 -7.50
CA ALA A 378 48.80 5.67 -8.00
C ALA A 378 49.44 6.68 -7.03
N MET A 379 49.27 6.53 -5.71
CA MET A 379 49.94 7.39 -4.72
C MET A 379 51.48 7.28 -4.77
N GLU A 380 52.03 6.07 -4.94
CA GLU A 380 53.47 5.84 -5.11
C GLU A 380 53.95 6.54 -6.37
N GLN A 381 53.29 6.34 -7.50
CA GLN A 381 53.64 6.99 -8.76
C GLN A 381 53.59 8.52 -8.65
N CYS A 382 52.59 9.09 -7.98
CA CYS A 382 52.48 10.53 -7.77
C CYS A 382 53.57 11.10 -6.84
N ARG A 383 54.14 10.28 -5.93
CA ARG A 383 55.30 10.69 -5.10
C ARG A 383 56.59 10.74 -5.91
N ASP A 384 56.75 9.77 -6.80
CA ASP A 384 57.97 9.67 -7.63
C ASP A 384 57.93 10.64 -8.82
N GLU A 385 56.77 10.87 -9.39
CA GLU A 385 56.54 11.71 -10.56
C GLU A 385 55.34 12.68 -10.35
N PRO A 386 55.52 13.77 -9.59
CA PRO A 386 54.40 14.66 -9.22
C PRO A 386 53.64 15.29 -10.39
N TRP A 387 54.30 15.47 -11.55
CA TRP A 387 53.70 16.04 -12.76
C TRP A 387 52.66 15.14 -13.44
N PHE A 388 52.61 13.85 -13.10
CA PHE A 388 51.58 12.93 -13.60
C PHE A 388 50.21 13.07 -12.88
N CYS A 389 50.16 13.76 -11.75
CA CYS A 389 49.05 13.77 -10.84
C CYS A 389 48.36 15.14 -10.66
N THR A 390 48.75 16.11 -11.47
CA THR A 390 48.14 17.46 -11.50
C THR A 390 46.98 17.56 -12.47
#